data_b42e7fbe703e63341eb67a1486e01c9d
#
_entry.id   b42e7fbe703e63341eb67a1486e01c9d
#
_cell.length_a   1.000
_cell.length_b   1.000
_cell.length_c   1.000
_cell.angle_alpha   90.00
_cell.angle_beta   90.00
_cell.angle_gamma   90.00
#
_symmetry.space_group_name_H-M   'P 1'
#
loop_
_entity.id
_entity.type
_entity.pdbx_description
1 polymer ?
#
loop_
_entity_poly.entity_id
_entity_poly.type
_entity_poly.pdbx_seq_one_letter_code
_entity_poly.pdbx_strand_id
1 'polypeptide(L)'
;MTNDAAITVLLVDDDEMIRDCMTAYLEDEGFSVYCAASAEEALESVAAVCPAVCISDLRLPGMDGEQFINQAHAMCPVTGYLLHTGMPYLLSDELRALGMTADDVLLKPIHDLSKLVGKIRQIAAAGRRV
;
A
#
# COMPACT_ATOMS: atom_id res chain seq x y z
N MET A 1 -15.47 -16.53 15.27
CA MET A 1 -15.17 -16.23 14.92
C MET A 1 -14.92 -15.64 14.17
N THR A 2 -14.66 -15.40 13.98
CA THR A 2 -14.38 -14.82 13.43
C THR A 2 -14.07 -14.71 12.36
N ASN A 3 -14.12 -14.45 11.85
CA ASN A 3 -13.90 -14.31 10.90
C ASN A 3 -13.16 -13.77 10.29
N ASP A 4 -12.84 -13.91 10.28
CA ASP A 4 -11.88 -13.27 9.97
C ASP A 4 -11.35 -13.29 8.68
N ALA A 5 -11.98 -12.62 7.73
CA ALA A 5 -11.44 -12.30 6.46
C ALA A 5 -10.08 -11.69 6.68
N ALA A 6 -9.08 -12.22 6.03
CA ALA A 6 -7.74 -11.67 6.11
C ALA A 6 -7.75 -10.24 5.57
N ILE A 7 -6.94 -9.39 6.16
CA ILE A 7 -6.76 -8.03 5.66
C ILE A 7 -6.09 -8.12 4.29
N THR A 8 -6.67 -7.45 3.31
CA THR A 8 -6.17 -7.47 1.94
C THR A 8 -5.19 -6.33 1.73
N VAL A 9 -4.00 -6.66 1.24
CA VAL A 9 -2.92 -5.71 0.98
C VAL A 9 -2.53 -5.79 -0.49
N LEU A 10 -2.46 -4.64 -1.15
CA LEU A 10 -1.95 -4.55 -2.51
C LEU A 10 -0.54 -3.96 -2.44
N LEU A 11 0.41 -4.66 -3.04
CA LEU A 11 1.80 -4.26 -3.05
C LEU A 11 2.22 -3.90 -4.47
N VAL A 12 2.63 -2.64 -4.67
CA VAL A 12 2.98 -2.12 -5.99
C VAL A 12 4.45 -1.75 -6.01
N ASP A 13 5.25 -2.52 -6.74
CA ASP A 13 6.69 -2.29 -6.85
C ASP A 13 7.16 -3.01 -8.09
N ASP A 14 8.00 -2.36 -8.90
CA ASP A 14 8.51 -2.98 -10.12
C ASP A 14 9.68 -3.94 -9.85
N ASP A 15 10.19 -3.98 -8.64
CA ASP A 15 11.27 -4.88 -8.25
C ASP A 15 10.68 -6.20 -7.76
N GLU A 16 10.87 -7.25 -8.54
CA GLU A 16 10.34 -8.58 -8.24
C GLU A 16 10.83 -9.12 -6.90
N MET A 17 12.11 -8.90 -6.58
CA MET A 17 12.68 -9.39 -5.33
C MET A 17 12.01 -8.73 -4.13
N ILE A 18 11.74 -7.43 -4.21
CA ILE A 18 11.04 -6.73 -3.14
C ILE A 18 9.63 -7.28 -2.98
N ARG A 19 8.91 -7.46 -4.11
CA ARG A 19 7.56 -8.03 -4.06
C ARG A 19 7.57 -9.41 -3.39
N ASP A 20 8.51 -10.27 -3.80
CA ASP A 20 8.56 -11.63 -3.28
C ASP A 20 8.86 -11.66 -1.79
N CYS A 21 9.83 -10.86 -1.35
CA CYS A 21 10.21 -10.84 0.07
C CYS A 21 9.09 -10.28 0.93
N MET A 22 8.48 -9.17 0.51
CA MET A 22 7.43 -8.56 1.31
C MET A 22 6.17 -9.42 1.32
N THR A 23 5.84 -10.02 0.18
CA THR A 23 4.68 -10.91 0.10
C THR A 23 4.83 -12.08 1.05
N ALA A 24 6.00 -12.72 1.04
CA ALA A 24 6.25 -13.88 1.92
C ALA A 24 6.07 -13.48 3.38
N TYR A 25 6.64 -12.35 3.78
CA TYR A 25 6.55 -11.90 5.15
C TYR A 25 5.11 -11.58 5.54
N LEU A 26 4.41 -10.85 4.69
CA LEU A 26 3.05 -10.41 5.00
C LEU A 26 2.07 -11.58 5.00
N GLU A 27 2.22 -12.52 4.08
CA GLU A 27 1.37 -13.71 4.07
C GLU A 27 1.59 -14.55 5.32
N ASP A 28 2.84 -14.63 5.77
CA ASP A 28 3.17 -15.33 6.99
C ASP A 28 2.51 -14.69 8.22
N GLU A 29 2.26 -13.39 8.15
CA GLU A 29 1.57 -12.66 9.23
C GLU A 29 0.04 -12.71 9.08
N GLY A 30 -0.47 -13.41 8.09
CA GLY A 30 -1.91 -13.62 7.94
C GLY A 30 -2.62 -12.69 6.98
N PHE A 31 -1.88 -11.84 6.25
CA PHE A 31 -2.50 -10.95 5.27
C PHE A 31 -2.74 -11.67 3.94
N SER A 32 -3.74 -11.21 3.21
CA SER A 32 -3.99 -11.64 1.83
C SER A 32 -3.33 -10.62 0.92
N VAL A 33 -2.27 -11.02 0.21
CA VAL A 33 -1.43 -10.08 -0.55
C VAL A 33 -1.64 -10.25 -2.05
N TYR A 34 -1.89 -9.11 -2.70
CA TYR A 34 -1.91 -9.01 -4.15
C TYR A 34 -0.73 -8.15 -4.57
N CYS A 35 -0.12 -8.47 -5.70
CA CYS A 35 1.06 -7.76 -6.20
C CYS A 35 0.80 -7.17 -7.57
N ALA A 36 1.43 -6.05 -7.85
CA ALA A 36 1.43 -5.44 -9.16
C ALA A 36 2.82 -4.88 -9.44
N ALA A 37 3.26 -5.01 -10.69
CA ALA A 37 4.58 -4.52 -11.10
C ALA A 37 4.54 -3.11 -11.67
N SER A 38 3.34 -2.57 -11.90
CA SER A 38 3.16 -1.22 -12.45
C SER A 38 1.90 -0.60 -11.86
N ALA A 39 1.80 0.72 -12.01
CA ALA A 39 0.61 1.44 -11.54
C ALA A 39 -0.63 1.01 -12.32
N GLU A 40 -0.49 0.81 -13.62
CA GLU A 40 -1.62 0.40 -14.46
C GLU A 40 -2.18 -0.95 -14.02
N GLU A 41 -1.31 -1.90 -13.76
CA GLU A 41 -1.70 -3.21 -13.26
C GLU A 41 -2.36 -3.08 -11.89
N ALA A 42 -1.79 -2.21 -11.06
CA ALA A 42 -2.31 -1.98 -9.71
C ALA A 42 -3.71 -1.38 -9.73
N LEU A 43 -3.99 -0.48 -10.67
CA LEU A 43 -5.33 0.12 -10.77
C LEU A 43 -6.37 -0.94 -11.08
N GLU A 44 -6.03 -1.93 -11.91
CA GLU A 44 -6.94 -3.05 -12.16
C GLU A 44 -7.23 -3.83 -10.89
N SER A 45 -6.21 -4.04 -10.07
CA SER A 45 -6.38 -4.75 -8.80
C SER A 45 -7.22 -3.94 -7.82
N VAL A 46 -7.02 -2.63 -7.76
CA VAL A 46 -7.83 -1.77 -6.90
C VAL A 46 -9.30 -1.87 -7.28
N ALA A 47 -9.60 -1.83 -8.57
CA ALA A 47 -10.97 -1.92 -9.04
C ALA A 47 -11.61 -3.27 -8.70
N ALA A 48 -10.84 -4.34 -8.78
CA ALA A 48 -11.36 -5.70 -8.56
C ALA A 48 -11.49 -6.05 -7.10
N VAL A 49 -10.56 -5.60 -6.25
CA VAL A 49 -10.42 -6.10 -4.88
C VAL A 49 -10.73 -5.04 -3.83
N CYS A 50 -10.48 -3.78 -4.13
CA CYS A 50 -10.57 -2.67 -3.16
C CYS A 50 -9.85 -3.05 -1.86
N PRO A 51 -8.51 -3.11 -1.88
CA PRO A 51 -7.74 -3.60 -0.73
C PRO A 51 -7.89 -2.69 0.48
N ALA A 52 -7.66 -3.23 1.67
CA ALA A 52 -7.68 -2.43 2.88
C ALA A 52 -6.51 -1.46 2.91
N VAL A 53 -5.32 -1.91 2.46
CA VAL A 53 -4.11 -1.10 2.44
C VAL A 53 -3.37 -1.34 1.12
N CYS A 54 -2.85 -0.27 0.55
CA CYS A 54 -2.02 -0.34 -0.63
C CYS A 54 -0.65 0.24 -0.31
N ILE A 55 0.42 -0.51 -0.58
CA ILE A 55 1.79 -0.07 -0.39
C ILE A 55 2.39 0.12 -1.77
N SER A 56 2.73 1.35 -2.12
CA SER A 56 3.23 1.66 -3.46
C SER A 56 4.63 2.26 -3.43
N ASP A 57 5.48 1.81 -4.35
CA ASP A 57 6.72 2.51 -4.62
C ASP A 57 6.37 3.88 -5.21
N LEU A 58 7.19 4.87 -4.91
CA LEU A 58 7.02 6.21 -5.48
C LEU A 58 7.43 6.22 -6.95
N ARG A 59 8.51 5.50 -7.27
CA ARG A 59 9.06 5.48 -8.63
C ARG A 59 8.64 4.21 -9.34
N LEU A 60 7.67 4.36 -10.24
CA LEU A 60 7.15 3.25 -11.05
C LEU A 60 7.31 3.61 -12.52
N PRO A 61 7.48 2.60 -13.41
CA PRO A 61 7.51 2.88 -14.85
C PRO A 61 6.16 3.46 -15.29
N GLY A 62 6.22 4.46 -16.14
CA GLY A 62 5.00 5.13 -16.63
C GLY A 62 4.43 6.06 -15.58
N MET A 63 3.28 5.71 -15.03
CA MET A 63 2.64 6.49 -13.97
C MET A 63 3.39 6.30 -12.67
N ASP A 64 3.74 7.38 -11.97
CA ASP A 64 4.44 7.26 -10.70
C ASP A 64 3.48 6.94 -9.54
N GLY A 65 4.06 6.68 -8.35
CA GLY A 65 3.27 6.27 -7.19
C GLY A 65 2.28 7.33 -6.73
N GLU A 66 2.63 8.60 -6.84
CA GLU A 66 1.74 9.68 -6.45
C GLU A 66 0.53 9.76 -7.36
N GLN A 67 0.76 9.70 -8.68
CA GLN A 67 -0.33 9.69 -9.65
C GLN A 67 -1.22 8.46 -9.46
N PHE A 68 -0.59 7.32 -9.20
CA PHE A 68 -1.33 6.09 -8.94
C PHE A 68 -2.26 6.23 -7.73
N ILE A 69 -1.73 6.75 -6.61
CA ILE A 69 -2.52 6.88 -5.39
C ILE A 69 -3.70 7.82 -5.61
N ASN A 70 -3.49 8.92 -6.32
CA ASN A 70 -4.57 9.85 -6.61
C ASN A 70 -5.70 9.17 -7.39
N GLN A 71 -5.35 8.38 -8.39
CA GLN A 71 -6.36 7.68 -9.18
C GLN A 71 -7.02 6.55 -8.40
N ALA A 72 -6.22 5.79 -7.67
CA ALA A 72 -6.72 4.66 -6.89
C ALA A 72 -7.67 5.13 -5.80
N HIS A 73 -7.35 6.24 -5.14
CA HIS A 73 -8.21 6.78 -4.08
C HIS A 73 -9.58 7.17 -4.63
N ALA A 74 -9.63 7.71 -5.84
CA ALA A 74 -10.90 8.06 -6.46
C ALA A 74 -11.74 6.80 -6.73
N MET A 75 -11.09 5.68 -7.01
CA MET A 75 -11.79 4.41 -7.28
C MET A 75 -12.24 3.71 -6.01
N CYS A 76 -11.41 3.77 -4.95
CA CYS A 76 -11.72 3.09 -3.69
C CYS A 76 -11.25 3.96 -2.52
N PRO A 77 -12.09 4.92 -2.07
CA PRO A 77 -11.67 5.89 -1.04
C PRO A 77 -11.39 5.29 0.33
N VAL A 78 -11.86 4.07 0.60
CA VAL A 78 -11.66 3.45 1.91
C VAL A 78 -10.28 2.79 2.06
N THR A 79 -9.56 2.58 0.95
CA THR A 79 -8.22 2.02 1.01
C THR A 79 -7.25 3.01 1.64
N GLY A 80 -6.42 2.55 2.57
CA GLY A 80 -5.33 3.36 3.09
C GLY A 80 -4.09 3.19 2.24
N TYR A 81 -3.30 4.24 2.07
CA TYR A 81 -2.14 4.23 1.18
C TYR A 81 -0.86 4.48 1.93
N LEU A 82 0.18 3.72 1.60
CA LEU A 82 1.55 3.90 2.11
C LEU A 82 2.48 4.04 0.92
N LEU A 83 3.46 4.92 1.02
CA LEU A 83 4.53 5.02 0.04
C LEU A 83 5.77 4.32 0.57
N HIS A 84 6.46 3.59 -0.29
CA HIS A 84 7.68 2.86 0.04
C HIS A 84 8.73 3.28 -0.96
N THR A 85 9.68 4.14 -0.53
CA THR A 85 10.61 4.77 -1.46
C THR A 85 12.04 4.74 -0.93
N GLY A 86 13.00 4.63 -1.84
CA GLY A 86 14.42 4.68 -1.49
C GLY A 86 14.99 6.07 -1.34
N MET A 87 14.17 7.10 -1.56
CA MET A 87 14.60 8.49 -1.52
C MET A 87 13.76 9.27 -0.53
N PRO A 88 14.35 10.26 0.15
CA PRO A 88 13.54 11.17 0.96
C PRO A 88 12.47 11.81 0.08
N TYR A 89 11.26 11.88 0.58
CA TYR A 89 10.13 12.41 -0.17
C TYR A 89 9.26 13.24 0.75
N LEU A 90 8.97 14.46 0.31
CA LEU A 90 8.08 15.35 1.04
C LEU A 90 6.68 15.17 0.48
N LEU A 91 5.75 14.80 1.34
CA LEU A 91 4.37 14.50 0.94
C LEU A 91 3.73 15.72 0.28
N SER A 92 3.14 15.50 -0.88
CA SER A 92 2.49 16.58 -1.63
C SER A 92 1.19 17.02 -0.95
N ASP A 93 0.76 18.24 -1.29
CA ASP A 93 -0.53 18.74 -0.78
C ASP A 93 -1.68 17.86 -1.24
N GLU A 94 -1.58 17.32 -2.46
CA GLU A 94 -2.62 16.43 -2.99
C GLU A 94 -2.78 15.18 -2.15
N LEU A 95 -1.66 14.54 -1.82
CA LEU A 95 -1.73 13.33 -0.99
C LEU A 95 -2.13 13.65 0.45
N ARG A 96 -1.73 14.80 0.97
CA ARG A 96 -2.19 15.23 2.29
C ARG A 96 -3.70 15.42 2.32
N ALA A 97 -4.25 15.93 1.23
CA ALA A 97 -5.70 16.12 1.12
C ALA A 97 -6.46 14.80 1.15
N LEU A 98 -5.81 13.70 0.77
CA LEU A 98 -6.41 12.36 0.84
C LEU A 98 -6.33 11.76 2.24
N GLY A 99 -5.66 12.43 3.17
CA GLY A 99 -5.52 11.94 4.54
C GLY A 99 -4.17 11.33 4.86
N MET A 100 -3.24 11.32 3.91
CA MET A 100 -1.91 10.78 4.18
C MET A 100 -1.09 11.74 5.02
N THR A 101 -0.21 11.18 5.82
CA THR A 101 0.71 11.95 6.67
C THR A 101 2.14 11.50 6.40
N ALA A 102 3.10 12.23 6.97
CA ALA A 102 4.52 11.87 6.82
C ALA A 102 4.80 10.45 7.33
N ASP A 103 4.02 9.97 8.29
CA ASP A 103 4.18 8.61 8.82
C ASP A 103 3.80 7.53 7.79
N ASP A 104 3.13 7.91 6.74
CA ASP A 104 2.73 6.98 5.67
C ASP A 104 3.79 6.84 4.59
N VAL A 105 4.92 7.53 4.72
CA VAL A 105 6.05 7.43 3.81
C VAL A 105 7.15 6.60 4.47
N LEU A 106 7.42 5.43 3.90
CA LEU A 106 8.38 4.48 4.45
C LEU A 106 9.63 4.47 3.57
N LEU A 107 10.80 4.60 4.19
CA LEU A 107 12.07 4.60 3.45
C LEU A 107 12.59 3.18 3.28
N LYS A 108 13.08 2.88 2.07
CA LYS A 108 13.75 1.60 1.79
C LYS A 108 15.18 1.65 2.30
N PRO A 109 15.69 0.53 2.78
CA PRO A 109 14.98 -0.70 3.08
C PRO A 109 14.25 -0.60 4.41
N ILE A 110 13.13 -1.29 4.53
CA ILE A 110 12.45 -1.37 5.83
C ILE A 110 13.21 -2.39 6.67
N HIS A 111 13.84 -1.93 7.73
CA HIS A 111 14.64 -2.80 8.58
C HIS A 111 13.80 -3.63 9.54
N ASP A 112 12.64 -3.11 9.91
CA ASP A 112 11.76 -3.78 10.87
C ASP A 112 10.37 -3.93 10.27
N LEU A 113 10.14 -5.08 9.63
CA LEU A 113 8.87 -5.35 8.98
C LEU A 113 7.71 -5.50 9.97
N SER A 114 8.03 -5.74 11.25
CA SER A 114 6.96 -5.81 12.25
C SER A 114 6.28 -4.45 12.44
N LYS A 115 7.01 -3.35 12.24
CA LYS A 115 6.42 -2.02 12.29
C LYS A 115 5.48 -1.79 11.12
N LEU A 116 5.84 -2.32 9.95
CA LEU A 116 4.96 -2.25 8.79
C LEU A 116 3.66 -3.00 9.06
N VAL A 117 3.75 -4.19 9.64
CA VAL A 117 2.58 -5.00 9.99
C VAL A 117 1.66 -4.22 10.93
N GLY A 118 2.23 -3.59 11.96
CA GLY A 118 1.45 -2.78 12.89
C GLY A 118 0.74 -1.62 12.20
N LYS A 119 1.44 -0.96 11.28
CA LYS A 119 0.88 0.15 10.51
C LYS A 119 -0.27 -0.32 9.62
N ILE A 120 -0.11 -1.45 8.95
CA ILE A 120 -1.17 -2.02 8.11
C ILE A 120 -2.42 -2.31 8.94
N ARG A 121 -2.24 -2.92 10.10
CA ARG A 121 -3.38 -3.27 10.96
C ARG A 121 -4.09 -2.02 11.48
N GLN A 122 -3.32 -1.00 11.80
CA GLN A 122 -3.88 0.26 12.26
C GLN A 122 -4.73 0.93 11.18
N ILE A 123 -4.23 0.97 9.97
CA ILE A 123 -4.94 1.58 8.83
C ILE A 123 -6.20 0.79 8.52
N ALA A 124 -6.10 -0.55 8.49
CA ALA A 124 -7.24 -1.40 8.20
C ALA A 124 -8.34 -1.25 9.24
N ALA A 125 -7.96 -1.13 10.51
CA ALA A 125 -8.93 -0.95 11.59
C ALA A 125 -9.64 0.39 11.47
N ALA A 126 -8.92 1.46 11.11
CA ALA A 126 -9.50 2.78 10.95
C ALA A 126 -10.50 2.79 9.79
N GLY A 127 -10.17 2.11 8.68
CA GLY A 127 -11.08 2.03 7.53
C GLY A 127 -12.38 1.32 7.85
N ARG A 128 -12.35 0.38 8.76
CA ARG A 128 -13.54 -0.39 9.12
C ARG A 128 -14.53 0.38 9.98
N ARG A 129 -14.12 1.53 10.47
CA ARG A 129 -14.98 2.33 11.33
C ARG A 129 -15.98 3.18 10.56
N VAL A 130 -15.85 3.23 9.27
CA VAL A 130 -16.71 4.07 8.44
C VAL A 130 -18.06 3.44 8.22
#